data_e5e25880f6df32e1d95fdc8a790ff060
#
_entry.id   e5e25880f6df32e1d95fdc8a790ff060
#
_cell.length_a   1.000
_cell.length_b   1.000
_cell.length_c   1.000
_cell.angle_alpha   90.00
_cell.angle_beta   90.00
_cell.angle_gamma   90.00
#
_symmetry.space_group_name_H-M   'P 1'
#
loop_
_entity.id
_entity.type
_entity.pdbx_description
1 polymer ?
#
loop_
_entity_poly.entity_id
_entity_poly.type
_entity_poly.pdbx_seq_one_letter_code
_entity_poly.pdbx_strand_id
1 'polypeptide(L)'
;MDAHEKEYLAAVAAMPEHTVSGGTTRLIDGQLVTTYAVGDRIRWIEKGRTLNGVVVEVLTDDTYHVRRHVPDHGNLHYAVTADQITPF
;
A
#
# COMPACT_ATOMS: atom_id res chain seq x y z
N MET A 1 -11.88 -15.03 -4.16
CA MET A 1 -11.67 -14.32 -2.88
C MET A 1 -12.51 -15.00 -1.82
N ASP A 2 -11.90 -15.39 -0.72
CA ASP A 2 -12.67 -16.00 0.35
C ASP A 2 -13.39 -14.94 1.20
N ALA A 3 -14.28 -15.40 2.10
CA ALA A 3 -15.10 -14.49 2.90
C ALA A 3 -14.24 -13.62 3.84
N HIS A 4 -13.16 -14.16 4.35
CA HIS A 4 -12.29 -13.45 5.27
C HIS A 4 -11.58 -12.28 4.58
N GLU A 5 -11.04 -12.54 3.41
CA GLU A 5 -10.37 -11.52 2.61
C GLU A 5 -11.36 -10.43 2.20
N LYS A 6 -12.58 -10.83 1.84
CA LYS A 6 -13.63 -9.89 1.48
C LYS A 6 -14.00 -8.99 2.65
N GLU A 7 -14.11 -9.54 3.85
CA GLU A 7 -14.38 -8.76 5.04
C GLU A 7 -13.27 -7.75 5.33
N TYR A 8 -12.04 -8.17 5.19
CA TYR A 8 -10.89 -7.30 5.39
C TYR A 8 -10.92 -6.12 4.42
N LEU A 9 -11.14 -6.37 3.16
CA LEU A 9 -11.18 -5.32 2.15
C LEU A 9 -12.35 -4.36 2.37
N ALA A 10 -13.50 -4.87 2.79
CA ALA A 10 -14.65 -4.04 3.10
C ALA A 10 -14.39 -3.15 4.31
N ALA A 11 -13.76 -3.71 5.34
CA ALA A 11 -13.40 -2.97 6.53
C ALA A 11 -12.40 -1.85 6.21
N VAL A 12 -11.39 -2.16 5.41
CA VAL A 12 -10.40 -1.18 4.99
C VAL A 12 -11.05 -0.04 4.21
N ALA A 13 -11.97 -0.36 3.31
CA ALA A 13 -12.66 0.63 2.51
C ALA A 13 -13.57 1.53 3.35
N ALA A 14 -14.11 1.01 4.45
CA ALA A 14 -15.00 1.75 5.33
C ALA A 14 -14.26 2.59 6.37
N MET A 15 -12.96 2.33 6.57
CA MET A 15 -12.18 3.04 7.58
C MET A 15 -11.66 4.37 7.08
N PRO A 16 -11.54 5.36 7.97
CA PRO A 16 -10.79 6.57 7.65
C PRO A 16 -9.34 6.24 7.33
N GLU A 17 -8.72 7.07 6.54
CA GLU A 17 -7.35 6.86 6.09
C GLU A 17 -6.35 6.58 7.19
N HIS A 18 -6.50 7.27 8.32
CA HIS A 18 -5.56 7.17 9.43
C HIS A 18 -5.56 5.81 10.11
N THR A 19 -6.57 4.99 9.88
CA THR A 19 -6.65 3.68 10.51
C THR A 19 -5.89 2.61 9.77
N VAL A 20 -5.40 2.93 8.59
CA VAL A 20 -4.68 1.97 7.77
C VAL A 20 -3.29 2.49 7.52
N SER A 21 -2.38 2.02 8.32
CA SER A 21 -0.98 2.21 8.04
C SER A 21 -0.50 0.93 7.42
N GLY A 22 0.07 0.99 6.26
CA GLY A 22 0.67 -0.18 5.70
C GLY A 22 1.96 -0.54 6.41
N GLY A 23 2.36 -1.76 6.25
CA GLY A 23 3.70 -2.18 6.54
C GLY A 23 3.98 -2.69 7.93
N THR A 24 5.06 -3.44 7.99
CA THR A 24 5.65 -3.95 9.21
C THR A 24 7.09 -3.46 9.28
N THR A 25 7.46 -2.84 10.38
CA THR A 25 8.81 -2.33 10.57
C THR A 25 9.61 -3.29 11.43
N ARG A 26 10.81 -3.65 10.96
CA ARG A 26 11.72 -4.53 11.67
C ARG A 26 13.10 -3.91 11.76
N LEU A 27 13.84 -4.31 12.79
CA LEU A 27 15.23 -3.93 12.94
C LEU A 27 16.09 -5.00 12.26
N ILE A 28 16.82 -4.62 11.21
CA ILE A 28 17.69 -5.52 10.46
C ILE A 28 19.07 -4.85 10.35
N ASP A 29 20.08 -5.52 10.86
CA ASP A 29 21.47 -5.03 10.84
C ASP A 29 21.60 -3.60 11.37
N GLY A 30 20.87 -3.31 12.45
CA GLY A 30 20.90 -1.99 13.08
C GLY A 30 20.08 -0.92 12.38
N GLN A 31 19.34 -1.27 11.34
CA GLN A 31 18.49 -0.34 10.61
C GLN A 31 17.03 -0.74 10.69
N LEU A 32 16.16 0.26 10.76
CA LEU A 32 14.73 0.03 10.71
C LEU A 32 14.31 -0.13 9.24
N VAL A 33 13.73 -1.28 8.92
CA VAL A 33 13.26 -1.60 7.58
C VAL A 33 11.77 -1.87 7.63
N THR A 34 11.02 -1.19 6.78
CA THR A 34 9.58 -1.38 6.66
C THR A 34 9.25 -2.13 5.39
N THR A 35 8.46 -3.19 5.52
CA THR A 35 7.99 -3.98 4.38
C THR A 35 6.47 -3.93 4.34
N TYR A 36 5.92 -4.14 3.16
CA TYR A 36 4.47 -4.08 2.93
C TYR A 36 3.99 -5.39 2.34
N ALA A 37 2.74 -5.72 2.61
CA ALA A 37 2.14 -6.97 2.14
C ALA A 37 0.90 -6.66 1.30
N VAL A 38 0.45 -7.64 0.52
CA VAL A 38 -0.79 -7.55 -0.24
C VAL A 38 -1.93 -7.17 0.70
N GLY A 39 -2.69 -6.16 0.30
CA GLY A 39 -3.80 -5.63 1.08
C GLY A 39 -3.45 -4.39 1.89
N ASP A 40 -2.17 -4.07 2.05
CA ASP A 40 -1.77 -2.88 2.78
C ASP A 40 -2.09 -1.63 1.98
N ARG A 41 -2.64 -0.62 2.65
CA ARG A 41 -2.81 0.70 2.05
C ARG A 41 -1.54 1.48 2.23
N ILE A 42 -1.08 2.10 1.16
CA ILE A 42 0.15 2.89 1.19
C ILE A 42 -0.08 4.24 0.54
N ARG A 43 0.82 5.14 0.86
CA ARG A 43 0.86 6.47 0.26
C ARG A 43 2.26 6.67 -0.30
N TRP A 44 2.35 7.22 -1.49
CA TRP A 44 3.65 7.49 -2.09
C TRP A 44 3.63 8.83 -2.80
N ILE A 45 4.82 9.33 -3.09
CA ILE A 45 4.99 10.60 -3.81
C ILE A 45 5.47 10.29 -5.21
N GLU A 46 4.77 10.83 -6.20
CA GLU A 46 5.13 10.71 -7.59
C GLU A 46 4.98 12.06 -8.27
N LYS A 47 6.05 12.53 -8.89
CA LYS A 47 6.06 13.84 -9.57
C LYS A 47 5.54 14.98 -8.70
N GLY A 48 5.91 14.97 -7.43
CA GLY A 48 5.49 16.00 -6.49
C GLY A 48 4.07 15.87 -5.99
N ARG A 49 3.36 14.80 -6.34
CA ARG A 49 1.98 14.55 -5.92
C ARG A 49 1.94 13.36 -4.97
N THR A 50 1.08 13.47 -3.97
CA THR A 50 0.85 12.37 -3.03
C THR A 50 -0.31 11.52 -3.54
N LEU A 51 -0.05 10.23 -3.73
CA LEU A 51 -1.02 9.27 -4.21
C LEU A 51 -1.23 8.18 -3.17
N ASN A 52 -2.42 7.56 -3.22
CA ASN A 52 -2.80 6.48 -2.32
C ASN A 52 -3.22 5.26 -3.12
N GLY A 53 -2.94 4.08 -2.58
CA GLY A 53 -3.37 2.85 -3.21
C GLY A 53 -3.22 1.66 -2.30
N VAL A 54 -3.51 0.49 -2.83
CA VAL A 54 -3.44 -0.79 -2.11
C VAL A 54 -2.44 -1.69 -2.80
N VAL A 55 -1.57 -2.30 -2.02
CA VAL A 55 -0.62 -3.27 -2.54
C VAL A 55 -1.38 -4.50 -3.00
N VAL A 56 -1.21 -4.89 -4.26
CA VAL A 56 -1.85 -6.08 -4.82
C VAL A 56 -0.84 -7.19 -5.11
N GLU A 57 0.44 -6.86 -5.18
CA GLU A 57 1.48 -7.85 -5.41
C GLU A 57 2.81 -7.31 -4.92
N VAL A 58 3.62 -8.17 -4.32
CA VAL A 58 5.00 -7.84 -3.96
C VAL A 58 5.90 -8.35 -5.09
N LEU A 59 6.54 -7.44 -5.80
CA LEU A 59 7.34 -7.78 -6.97
C LEU A 59 8.77 -8.19 -6.59
N THR A 60 9.36 -7.43 -5.69
CA THR A 60 10.69 -7.71 -5.14
C THR A 60 10.71 -7.24 -3.69
N ASP A 61 11.85 -7.36 -3.02
CA ASP A 61 11.98 -6.96 -1.61
C ASP A 61 11.64 -5.49 -1.37
N ASP A 62 11.76 -4.66 -2.37
CA ASP A 62 11.56 -3.22 -2.23
C ASP A 62 10.63 -2.61 -3.28
N THR A 63 9.98 -3.43 -4.09
CA THR A 63 9.10 -2.94 -5.15
C THR A 63 7.74 -3.60 -5.05
N TYR A 64 6.70 -2.80 -5.17
CA TYR A 64 5.33 -3.24 -4.97
C TYR A 64 4.46 -2.84 -6.16
N HIS A 65 3.58 -3.76 -6.56
CA HIS A 65 2.52 -3.46 -7.52
C HIS A 65 1.33 -2.92 -6.72
N VAL A 66 0.92 -1.71 -7.02
CA VAL A 66 -0.12 -0.98 -6.28
C VAL A 66 -1.26 -0.64 -7.22
N ARG A 67 -2.47 -0.84 -6.75
CA ARG A 67 -3.68 -0.44 -7.45
C ARG A 67 -4.24 0.82 -6.82
N ARG A 68 -4.51 1.83 -7.64
CA ARG A 68 -5.13 3.07 -7.21
C ARG A 68 -6.46 3.23 -7.93
N HIS A 69 -7.53 3.44 -7.18
CA HIS A 69 -8.84 3.70 -7.77
C HIS A 69 -9.00 5.20 -8.03
N VAL A 70 -9.30 5.55 -9.26
CA VAL A 70 -9.56 6.94 -9.65
C VAL A 70 -10.98 7.02 -10.19
N PRO A 71 -11.86 7.83 -9.58
CA PRO A 71 -13.21 8.02 -10.10
C PRO A 71 -13.19 8.41 -11.57
N ASP A 72 -14.05 7.82 -12.35
CA ASP A 72 -14.21 8.03 -13.79
C ASP A 72 -13.09 7.45 -14.66
N HIS A 73 -12.01 6.97 -14.06
CA HIS A 73 -10.89 6.37 -14.80
C HIS A 73 -10.68 4.89 -14.46
N GLY A 74 -11.34 4.40 -13.41
CA GLY A 74 -11.19 3.02 -12.98
C GLY A 74 -9.93 2.80 -12.16
N ASN A 75 -9.37 1.61 -12.25
CA ASN A 75 -8.19 1.24 -11.48
C ASN A 75 -6.92 1.48 -12.28
N LEU A 76 -6.01 2.22 -11.69
CA LEU A 76 -4.68 2.45 -12.25
C LEU A 76 -3.67 1.61 -11.48
N HIS A 77 -2.63 1.15 -12.16
CA HIS A 77 -1.61 0.28 -11.58
C HIS A 77 -0.25 0.95 -11.65
N TYR A 78 0.49 0.83 -10.57
CA TYR A 78 1.80 1.45 -10.42
C TYR A 78 2.80 0.45 -9.88
N ALA A 79 4.06 0.62 -10.26
CA ALA A 79 5.18 -0.04 -9.59
C ALA A 79 5.80 1.01 -8.67
N VAL A 80 5.74 0.77 -7.37
CA VAL A 80 6.20 1.73 -6.35
C VAL A 80 7.32 1.10 -5.55
N THR A 81 8.42 1.82 -5.40
CA THR A 81 9.53 1.35 -4.58
C THR A 81 9.38 1.80 -3.14
N ALA A 82 10.01 1.07 -2.24
CA ALA A 82 9.89 1.33 -0.80
C ALA A 82 10.30 2.76 -0.43
N ASP A 83 11.31 3.31 -1.10
CA ASP A 83 11.78 4.67 -0.83
C ASP A 83 10.80 5.75 -1.27
N GLN A 84 9.84 5.43 -2.13
CA GLN A 84 8.79 6.37 -2.53
C GLN A 84 7.63 6.40 -1.54
N ILE A 85 7.49 5.35 -0.75
CA ILE A 85 6.36 5.20 0.17
C ILE A 85 6.58 6.10 1.39
N THR A 86 5.55 6.88 1.72
CA THR A 86 5.56 7.73 2.89
C THR A 86 4.59 7.17 3.93
N PRO A 87 4.88 7.31 5.22
CA PRO A 87 3.92 6.90 6.25
C PRO A 87 2.66 7.76 6.20
N PHE A 88 1.59 7.15 6.64
CA PHE A 88 0.36 7.89 6.85
C PHE A 88 0.45 8.81 8.04
#